data_ec4416dc21fb5dabbb4b3a8683677d18
#
_entry.id   ec4416dc21fb5dabbb4b3a8683677d18
#
_cell.length_a   1.000
_cell.length_b   1.000
_cell.length_c   1.000
_cell.angle_alpha   90.00
_cell.angle_beta   90.00
_cell.angle_gamma   90.00
#
_symmetry.space_group_name_H-M   'P 1'
#
loop_
_entity.id
_entity.type
_entity.pdbx_description
1 polymer ?
#
loop_
_entity_poly.entity_id
_entity_poly.type
_entity_poly.pdbx_seq_one_letter_code
_entity_poly.pdbx_strand_id
1 'polypeptide(L)'
;MIVGDNLLVFQAGAVDSSSLTSADDGVDVDLCALPASAITSVFAEEDFVYVYFKEAGRFENGIGATIESDTDDTTAFVKEYKTLEQTFVRLGVNEGKEADVVKDFAALVSASGTAGNTSVPVFDAVNSVYPISNVTSLQIRRHLTAHALS
;
A
#
# COMPACT_ATOMS: atom_id res chain seq x y z
N MET A 1 -23.65 -5.44 -4.75
CA MET A 1 -23.17 -4.44 -3.80
C MET A 1 -22.58 -5.14 -2.57
N ILE A 2 -21.40 -4.80 -2.24
CA ILE A 2 -20.78 -5.34 -1.03
C ILE A 2 -21.12 -4.42 0.11
N VAL A 3 -21.90 -4.91 1.02
CA VAL A 3 -22.30 -4.16 2.21
C VAL A 3 -21.24 -4.36 3.28
N GLY A 4 -20.76 -3.28 3.85
CA GLY A 4 -19.82 -3.35 4.94
C GLY A 4 -18.36 -3.43 4.53
N ASP A 5 -18.05 -3.18 3.26
CA ASP A 5 -16.65 -3.11 2.84
C ASP A 5 -16.13 -1.72 3.16
N ASN A 6 -15.26 -1.64 4.13
CA ASN A 6 -14.70 -0.38 4.58
C ASN A 6 -13.36 -0.13 3.91
N LEU A 7 -13.04 1.15 3.73
CA LEU A 7 -11.73 1.56 3.28
C LEU A 7 -10.82 1.77 4.48
N LEU A 8 -9.74 1.04 4.50
CA LEU A 8 -8.72 1.19 5.52
C LEU A 8 -7.73 2.25 5.04
N VAL A 9 -7.53 3.27 5.83
CA VAL A 9 -6.71 4.41 5.44
C VAL A 9 -5.37 4.34 6.18
N PHE A 10 -4.31 4.41 5.41
CA PHE A 10 -2.94 4.39 5.93
C PHE A 10 -2.22 5.63 5.42
N GLN A 11 -1.68 6.42 6.32
CA GLN A 11 -0.92 7.59 5.94
C GLN A 11 0.39 7.63 6.71
N ALA A 12 1.49 7.44 6.00
CA ALA A 12 2.81 7.40 6.58
C ALA A 12 3.42 8.79 6.74
N GLY A 13 3.02 9.70 5.90
CA GLY A 13 3.52 11.07 5.93
C GLY A 13 2.74 11.97 4.98
N ALA A 14 3.18 13.21 4.87
CA ALA A 14 2.56 14.14 3.94
C ALA A 14 2.81 13.66 2.51
N VAL A 15 1.78 13.72 1.70
CA VAL A 15 1.89 13.34 0.30
C VAL A 15 2.76 14.37 -0.41
N ASP A 16 3.79 13.91 -1.06
CA ASP A 16 4.65 14.77 -1.84
C ASP A 16 4.66 14.31 -3.30
N SER A 17 5.45 14.98 -4.08
CA SER A 17 5.53 14.70 -5.51
C SER A 17 6.52 13.59 -5.83
N SER A 18 6.79 12.71 -4.91
CA SER A 18 7.72 11.63 -5.18
C SER A 18 7.23 10.85 -6.38
N SER A 19 8.04 10.83 -7.36
CA SER A 19 7.69 10.21 -8.61
C SER A 19 7.74 8.70 -8.49
N LEU A 20 6.81 8.07 -9.15
CA LEU A 20 6.93 6.66 -9.44
C LEU A 20 8.07 6.50 -10.42
N THR A 21 9.24 6.44 -9.92
CA THR A 21 10.35 6.16 -10.81
C THR A 21 10.36 4.70 -11.15
N SER A 22 10.66 4.48 -12.31
CA SER A 22 10.34 3.34 -13.08
C SER A 22 11.16 2.10 -12.88
N ALA A 23 12.23 2.19 -12.24
CA ALA A 23 13.15 1.07 -12.27
C ALA A 23 12.82 0.00 -11.26
N ASP A 24 12.02 0.34 -10.29
CA ASP A 24 11.76 -0.58 -9.18
C ASP A 24 10.43 -1.27 -9.34
N ASP A 25 10.41 -2.53 -8.98
CA ASP A 25 9.18 -3.30 -8.93
C ASP A 25 8.29 -2.90 -7.77
N GLY A 26 8.77 -2.04 -6.92
CA GLY A 26 8.02 -1.56 -5.79
C GLY A 26 8.23 -0.07 -5.57
N VAL A 27 7.21 0.60 -5.12
CA VAL A 27 7.24 2.04 -4.86
C VAL A 27 6.65 2.30 -3.50
N ASP A 28 7.35 3.09 -2.71
CA ASP A 28 6.82 3.54 -1.43
C ASP A 28 5.81 4.65 -1.65
N VAL A 29 4.73 4.60 -0.90
CA VAL A 29 3.60 5.52 -1.03
C VAL A 29 3.35 6.17 0.32
N ASP A 30 2.95 7.41 0.30
CA ASP A 30 2.70 8.14 1.55
C ASP A 30 1.29 7.94 2.09
N LEU A 31 0.35 7.68 1.21
CA LEU A 31 -1.05 7.56 1.59
C LEU A 31 -1.75 6.55 0.68
N CYS A 32 -2.52 5.68 1.28
CA CYS A 32 -3.42 4.83 0.50
C CYS A 32 -4.68 4.53 1.30
N ALA A 33 -5.72 4.18 0.57
CA ALA A 33 -6.96 3.69 1.12
C ALA A 33 -7.30 2.39 0.39
N LEU A 34 -7.45 1.32 1.13
CA LEU A 34 -7.62 0.00 0.56
C LEU A 34 -8.84 -0.69 1.19
N PRO A 35 -9.63 -1.37 0.38
CA PRO A 35 -10.81 -2.05 0.91
C PRO A 35 -10.39 -3.22 1.81
N ALA A 36 -11.09 -3.37 2.91
CA ALA A 36 -10.81 -4.45 3.85
C ALA A 36 -10.94 -5.83 3.18
N SER A 37 -11.84 -5.94 2.22
CA SER A 37 -12.05 -7.19 1.49
C SER A 37 -10.86 -7.60 0.62
N ALA A 38 -9.95 -6.68 0.37
CA ALA A 38 -8.77 -6.99 -0.44
C ALA A 38 -7.62 -7.58 0.37
N ILE A 39 -7.76 -7.69 1.68
CA ILE A 39 -6.72 -8.29 2.52
C ILE A 39 -6.56 -9.76 2.16
N THR A 40 -5.34 -10.15 1.84
CA THR A 40 -5.03 -11.54 1.52
C THR A 40 -4.30 -12.25 2.64
N SER A 41 -3.52 -11.52 3.41
CA SER A 41 -2.85 -12.11 4.56
C SER A 41 -2.39 -11.04 5.54
N VAL A 42 -2.30 -11.42 6.78
CA VAL A 42 -1.74 -10.62 7.86
C VAL A 42 -0.78 -11.52 8.61
N PHE A 43 0.46 -11.11 8.77
CA PHE A 43 1.39 -11.90 9.55
C PHE A 43 2.38 -11.00 10.27
N ALA A 44 2.99 -11.55 11.29
CA ALA A 44 3.95 -10.84 12.12
C ALA A 44 5.34 -11.45 11.98
N GLU A 45 6.31 -10.58 11.94
CA GLU A 45 7.71 -10.94 12.11
C GLU A 45 8.23 -10.13 13.29
N GLU A 46 9.47 -10.37 13.66
CA GLU A 46 10.05 -9.59 14.75
C GLU A 46 10.01 -8.11 14.43
N ASP A 47 9.37 -7.34 15.30
CA ASP A 47 9.24 -5.89 15.23
C ASP A 47 8.32 -5.36 14.12
N PHE A 48 7.68 -6.22 13.35
CA PHE A 48 6.81 -5.78 12.28
C PHE A 48 5.57 -6.62 12.13
N VAL A 49 4.50 -5.98 11.67
CA VAL A 49 3.29 -6.66 11.22
C VAL A 49 3.05 -6.25 9.77
N TYR A 50 2.81 -7.24 8.93
CA TYR A 50 2.59 -7.05 7.50
C TYR A 50 1.15 -7.33 7.15
N VAL A 51 0.56 -6.44 6.39
CA VAL A 51 -0.78 -6.63 5.84
C VAL A 51 -0.67 -6.56 4.33
N TYR A 52 -1.07 -7.63 3.67
CA TYR A 52 -1.01 -7.73 2.22
C TYR A 52 -2.38 -7.57 1.62
N PHE A 53 -2.47 -6.73 0.60
CA PHE A 53 -3.69 -6.46 -0.13
C PHE A 53 -3.50 -6.84 -1.58
N LYS A 54 -4.47 -7.51 -2.15
CA LYS A 54 -4.48 -7.78 -3.56
C LYS A 54 -5.14 -6.62 -4.28
N GLU A 55 -4.45 -6.06 -5.23
CA GLU A 55 -4.98 -4.99 -6.06
C GLU A 55 -4.81 -5.37 -7.52
N ALA A 56 -5.58 -4.71 -8.36
CA ALA A 56 -5.42 -4.83 -9.78
C ALA A 56 -5.51 -3.44 -10.39
N GLY A 57 -4.64 -3.17 -11.32
CA GLY A 57 -4.63 -1.89 -11.99
C GLY A 57 -3.60 -1.90 -13.10
N ARG A 58 -3.80 -1.02 -14.04
CA ARG A 58 -2.89 -0.90 -15.16
C ARG A 58 -2.49 0.55 -15.32
N PHE A 59 -1.20 0.78 -15.32
CA PHE A 59 -0.66 2.11 -15.54
C PHE A 59 0.06 2.09 -16.88
N GLU A 60 -0.41 2.90 -17.77
CA GLU A 60 0.26 3.00 -19.04
C GLU A 60 1.50 3.85 -18.93
N ASN A 61 2.29 3.80 -19.97
CA ASN A 61 3.62 4.31 -19.98
C ASN A 61 3.66 5.72 -19.44
N GLY A 62 3.47 6.54 -19.25
CA GLY A 62 3.66 7.83 -18.65
C GLY A 62 4.06 7.72 -17.20
N ILE A 63 3.68 6.65 -16.56
CA ILE A 63 3.99 6.47 -15.15
C ILE A 63 5.18 5.55 -15.04
N GLY A 64 6.28 6.13 -14.73
CA GLY A 64 7.48 5.37 -14.58
C GLY A 64 7.99 4.76 -15.86
N ALA A 65 7.44 5.14 -16.96
CA ALA A 65 7.99 4.69 -18.21
C ALA A 65 9.36 5.33 -18.37
N THR A 66 10.34 4.51 -18.47
CA THR A 66 11.69 5.00 -18.56
C THR A 66 12.12 5.15 -19.96
N ILE A 67 11.46 5.99 -20.60
CA ILE A 67 11.79 6.23 -21.99
C ILE A 67 13.12 6.93 -22.11
N GLU A 68 13.46 7.57 -21.08
CA GLU A 68 14.67 8.37 -21.05
C GLU A 68 15.94 7.54 -20.99
N SER A 69 15.83 6.30 -20.73
CA SER A 69 17.03 5.52 -20.49
C SER A 69 17.96 5.45 -21.67
N ASP A 70 17.44 5.65 -22.83
CA ASP A 70 18.27 5.65 -24.01
C ASP A 70 18.37 7.04 -24.57
N THR A 71 19.43 7.70 -24.23
CA THR A 71 19.64 9.05 -24.68
C THR A 71 20.17 9.14 -26.10
N ASP A 72 20.66 8.07 -26.62
CA ASP A 72 21.30 8.10 -27.91
C ASP A 72 20.38 7.68 -29.04
N ASP A 73 19.40 6.94 -28.73
CA ASP A 73 18.53 6.39 -29.73
C ASP A 73 17.11 6.85 -29.51
N THR A 74 16.77 7.86 -30.26
CA THR A 74 15.42 8.40 -30.16
C THR A 74 14.35 7.47 -30.68
N THR A 75 14.74 6.39 -31.31
CA THR A 75 13.80 5.43 -31.83
C THR A 75 13.48 4.34 -30.81
N ALA A 76 14.23 4.29 -29.74
CA ALA A 76 14.00 3.26 -28.73
C ALA A 76 12.85 3.64 -27.82
N PHE A 77 11.72 3.80 -28.40
CA PHE A 77 10.52 4.04 -27.64
C PHE A 77 9.98 2.71 -27.18
N VAL A 78 10.38 2.29 -26.03
CA VAL A 78 9.78 1.09 -25.47
C VAL A 78 8.53 1.53 -24.74
N LYS A 79 7.41 1.21 -25.32
CA LYS A 79 6.16 1.39 -24.61
C LYS A 79 6.00 0.23 -23.67
N GLU A 80 5.78 0.54 -22.45
CA GLU A 80 5.47 -0.47 -21.47
C GLU A 80 4.33 0.01 -20.58
N TYR A 81 3.66 -0.91 -19.99
CA TYR A 81 2.68 -0.62 -18.95
C TYR A 81 3.06 -1.39 -17.71
N LYS A 82 2.57 -0.94 -16.59
CA LYS A 82 2.78 -1.62 -15.32
C LYS A 82 1.45 -2.07 -14.76
N THR A 83 1.44 -3.26 -14.23
CA THR A 83 0.29 -3.81 -13.57
C THR A 83 0.52 -3.72 -12.07
N LEU A 84 -0.43 -3.15 -11.38
CA LEU A 84 -0.39 -3.15 -9.93
C LEU A 84 -0.88 -4.51 -9.45
N GLU A 85 0.00 -5.25 -8.83
CA GLU A 85 -0.31 -6.61 -8.40
C GLU A 85 -0.68 -6.66 -6.94
N GLN A 86 -0.04 -5.86 -6.14
CA GLN A 86 -0.14 -6.03 -4.72
C GLN A 86 0.34 -4.79 -4.00
N THR A 87 -0.28 -4.52 -2.89
CA THR A 87 0.21 -3.51 -1.96
C THR A 87 0.37 -4.18 -0.62
N PHE A 88 1.45 -3.91 0.06
CA PHE A 88 1.57 -4.32 1.43
C PHE A 88 1.84 -3.13 2.33
N VAL A 89 1.37 -3.25 3.54
CA VAL A 89 1.56 -2.26 4.58
C VAL A 89 2.39 -2.94 5.67
N ARG A 90 3.47 -2.31 6.03
CA ARG A 90 4.32 -2.80 7.11
C ARG A 90 4.20 -1.85 8.29
N LEU A 91 3.71 -2.38 9.38
CA LEU A 91 3.58 -1.63 10.62
C LEU A 91 4.78 -1.94 11.51
N GLY A 92 5.52 -0.92 11.89
CA GLY A 92 6.56 -1.09 12.92
C GLY A 92 5.90 -1.21 14.28
N VAL A 93 6.36 -2.13 15.08
CA VAL A 93 5.71 -2.52 16.31
C VAL A 93 6.71 -2.52 17.45
N ASN A 94 6.27 -2.12 18.63
CA ASN A 94 7.08 -2.22 19.84
C ASN A 94 7.47 -3.67 20.11
N GLU A 95 8.66 -3.85 20.62
CA GLU A 95 9.20 -5.18 20.86
C GLU A 95 8.24 -6.05 21.68
N GLY A 96 7.98 -7.23 21.18
CA GLY A 96 7.14 -8.20 21.87
C GLY A 96 5.65 -7.94 21.76
N LYS A 97 5.22 -6.94 21.00
CA LYS A 97 3.81 -6.58 20.88
C LYS A 97 3.18 -6.97 19.55
N GLU A 98 3.86 -7.76 18.77
CA GLU A 98 3.38 -8.15 17.45
C GLU A 98 2.03 -8.86 17.51
N ALA A 99 1.86 -9.79 18.42
CA ALA A 99 0.60 -10.51 18.56
C ALA A 99 -0.55 -9.58 18.93
N ASP A 100 -0.29 -8.63 19.83
CA ASP A 100 -1.30 -7.67 20.23
C ASP A 100 -1.72 -6.80 19.05
N VAL A 101 -0.77 -6.36 18.25
CA VAL A 101 -1.08 -5.53 17.09
C VAL A 101 -1.89 -6.31 16.05
N VAL A 102 -1.57 -7.55 15.80
CA VAL A 102 -2.36 -8.39 14.87
C VAL A 102 -3.80 -8.50 15.37
N LYS A 103 -3.98 -8.77 16.66
CA LYS A 103 -5.33 -8.89 17.24
C LYS A 103 -6.08 -7.58 17.19
N ASP A 104 -5.41 -6.49 17.50
CA ASP A 104 -6.05 -5.16 17.50
C ASP A 104 -6.41 -4.74 16.09
N PHE A 105 -5.56 -5.04 15.11
CA PHE A 105 -5.88 -4.79 13.72
C PHE A 105 -7.10 -5.59 13.29
N ALA A 106 -7.14 -6.88 13.60
CA ALA A 106 -8.27 -7.73 13.26
C ALA A 106 -9.57 -7.21 13.91
N ALA A 107 -9.48 -6.76 15.16
CA ALA A 107 -10.64 -6.20 15.83
C ALA A 107 -11.11 -4.90 15.18
N LEU A 108 -10.18 -4.05 14.80
CA LEU A 108 -10.51 -2.80 14.12
C LEU A 108 -11.22 -3.06 12.79
N VAL A 109 -10.72 -3.98 12.00
CA VAL A 109 -11.32 -4.34 10.73
C VAL A 109 -12.71 -4.95 10.93
N SER A 110 -12.85 -5.83 11.90
CA SER A 110 -14.14 -6.48 12.17
C SER A 110 -15.18 -5.50 12.69
N ALA A 111 -14.79 -4.61 13.57
CA ALA A 111 -15.72 -3.60 14.09
C ALA A 111 -16.18 -2.66 12.99
N SER A 112 -15.28 -2.31 12.09
CA SER A 112 -15.61 -1.43 10.97
C SER A 112 -16.59 -2.06 10.00
N GLY A 113 -16.49 -3.36 9.81
CA GLY A 113 -17.32 -4.08 8.87
C GLY A 113 -18.81 -3.94 9.11
N THR A 114 -19.21 -3.62 10.33
CA THR A 114 -20.63 -3.46 10.65
C THR A 114 -21.16 -2.08 10.28
N ALA A 115 -20.29 -1.12 10.08
CA ALA A 115 -20.71 0.25 9.79
C ALA A 115 -21.01 0.51 8.32
N GLY A 116 -20.55 -0.34 7.42
CA GLY A 116 -20.75 -0.18 5.97
C GLY A 116 -19.99 1.00 5.40
N ASN A 117 -19.38 0.84 4.29
CA ASN A 117 -18.77 1.87 3.43
C ASN A 117 -18.17 3.07 4.17
N THR A 118 -17.42 2.82 5.21
CA THR A 118 -16.82 3.85 6.04
C THR A 118 -15.32 3.86 5.83
N SER A 119 -14.74 5.04 5.91
CA SER A 119 -13.28 5.17 5.96
C SER A 119 -12.82 4.94 7.39
N VAL A 120 -11.85 4.08 7.56
CA VAL A 120 -11.32 3.72 8.87
C VAL A 120 -9.83 4.02 8.89
N PRO A 121 -9.39 5.00 9.65
CA PRO A 121 -7.97 5.25 9.77
C PRO A 121 -7.33 4.11 10.57
N VAL A 122 -6.27 3.55 10.04
CA VAL A 122 -5.47 2.54 10.71
C VAL A 122 -4.21 3.17 11.31
N PHE A 123 -3.64 4.08 10.58
CA PHE A 123 -2.46 4.81 11.01
C PHE A 123 -2.37 6.09 10.20
N ASP A 124 -2.30 7.22 10.90
CA ASP A 124 -2.20 8.52 10.25
C ASP A 124 -1.16 9.36 10.98
N ALA A 125 0.03 9.41 10.42
CA ALA A 125 1.12 10.15 11.01
C ALA A 125 0.99 11.66 10.81
N VAL A 126 0.19 12.08 9.84
CA VAL A 126 -0.01 13.51 9.58
C VAL A 126 -0.94 14.12 10.60
N ASN A 127 -2.03 13.43 10.90
CA ASN A 127 -3.04 13.92 11.84
C ASN A 127 -2.91 13.32 13.23
N SER A 128 -1.88 12.52 13.45
CA SER A 128 -1.61 11.88 14.73
C SER A 128 -2.77 11.02 15.22
N VAL A 129 -3.32 10.23 14.30
CA VAL A 129 -4.38 9.28 14.63
C VAL A 129 -3.80 7.88 14.62
N TYR A 130 -3.74 7.28 15.81
CA TYR A 130 -3.11 5.98 16.00
C TYR A 130 -4.05 5.06 16.77
N PRO A 131 -5.05 4.49 16.10
CA PRO A 131 -6.05 3.67 16.80
C PRO A 131 -5.53 2.35 17.33
N ILE A 132 -4.41 1.87 16.77
CA ILE A 132 -3.82 0.62 17.24
C ILE A 132 -2.59 0.94 18.08
N SER A 133 -2.65 0.54 19.35
CA SER A 133 -1.53 0.73 20.27
C SER A 133 -0.32 -0.07 19.82
N ASN A 134 0.86 0.38 20.23
CA ASN A 134 2.13 -0.29 19.95
C ASN A 134 2.58 -0.28 18.49
N VAL A 135 1.90 0.47 17.63
CA VAL A 135 2.38 0.71 16.27
C VAL A 135 3.19 2.01 16.28
N THR A 136 4.42 1.93 15.81
CA THR A 136 5.35 3.05 15.89
C THR A 136 5.66 3.67 14.54
N SER A 137 5.45 2.94 13.46
CA SER A 137 5.76 3.43 12.14
C SER A 137 4.93 2.69 11.09
N LEU A 138 4.95 3.22 9.89
CA LEU A 138 4.21 2.67 8.77
C LEU A 138 5.02 2.82 7.51
N GLN A 139 5.06 1.76 6.73
CA GLN A 139 5.56 1.82 5.36
C GLN A 139 4.53 1.17 4.45
N ILE A 140 4.21 1.85 3.37
CA ILE A 140 3.27 1.36 2.36
C ILE A 140 4.07 1.13 1.09
N ARG A 141 3.99 -0.08 0.56
CA ARG A 141 4.74 -0.40 -0.65
C ARG A 141 3.83 -1.05 -1.67
N ARG A 142 3.85 -0.49 -2.87
CA ARG A 142 3.08 -1.01 -4.00
C ARG A 142 4.01 -1.80 -4.89
N HIS A 143 3.59 -2.99 -5.24
CA HIS A 143 4.36 -3.87 -6.09
C HIS A 143 3.80 -3.82 -7.51
N LEU A 144 4.64 -3.45 -8.43
CA LEU A 144 4.26 -3.27 -9.82
C LEU A 144 5.04 -4.25 -10.68
N THR A 145 4.38 -4.80 -11.66
CA THR A 145 5.04 -5.64 -12.65
C THR A 145 5.01 -4.94 -13.99
N ALA A 146 6.17 -4.79 -14.59
CA ALA A 146 6.30 -4.13 -15.89
C ALA A 146 6.03 -5.14 -17.00
N HIS A 147 5.31 -4.69 -18.01
CA HIS A 147 5.01 -5.48 -19.19
C HIS A 147 5.34 -4.68 -20.43
N ALA A 148 6.15 -5.24 -21.28
CA ALA A 148 6.47 -4.60 -22.53
C ALA A 148 5.29 -4.71 -23.49
N LEU A 149 5.03 -3.64 -24.20
CA LEU A 149 4.07 -3.67 -25.28
C LEU A 149 4.80 -4.11 -26.53
N SER A 150 4.35 -5.17 -27.11
CA SER A 150 4.93 -5.68 -28.34
C SER A 150 4.32 -5.02 -29.55
#